data_99815ec64600d31689c44e08939ccfeb
#
_entry.id   99815ec64600d31689c44e08939ccfeb
#
_cell.length_a   1.000
_cell.length_b   1.000
_cell.length_c   1.000
_cell.angle_alpha   90.00
_cell.angle_beta   90.00
_cell.angle_gamma   90.00
#
_symmetry.space_group_name_H-M   'P 1'
#
loop_
_entity.id
_entity.type
_entity.pdbx_description
1 polymer ?
#
loop_
_entity_poly.entity_id
_entity_poly.type
_entity_poly.pdbx_seq_one_letter_code
_entity_poly.pdbx_strand_id
1 'polypeptide(L)'
;MNEALTITPESKPVLPRGVRLTENPAQGPVLVAPERVFKADGIAAVILKRCDGQLTVNQMADEFAAAYKAPRERILSDIVALLQTLADKRMLDIAP
;
A
#
# COMPACT_ATOMS: atom_id res chain seq x y z
N MET A 1 -18.02 2.00 17.17
CA MET A 1 -16.61 2.25 17.31
C MET A 1 -15.85 1.64 16.15
N ASN A 2 -15.01 2.41 15.56
CA ASN A 2 -14.22 1.93 14.45
C ASN A 2 -12.85 1.48 14.90
N GLU A 3 -12.52 0.28 14.49
CA GLU A 3 -11.17 -0.19 14.71
C GLU A 3 -10.41 -0.07 13.41
N ALA A 4 -9.21 0.46 13.48
CA ALA A 4 -8.37 0.50 12.31
C ALA A 4 -8.05 -0.93 11.88
N LEU A 5 -7.99 -1.16 10.59
CA LEU A 5 -7.59 -2.45 10.07
C LEU A 5 -6.14 -2.71 10.47
N THR A 6 -5.85 -3.92 10.88
CA THR A 6 -4.49 -4.31 11.19
C THR A 6 -3.88 -5.03 10.01
N ILE A 7 -2.80 -4.46 9.49
CA ILE A 7 -2.09 -5.06 8.36
C ILE A 7 -1.16 -6.14 8.88
N THR A 8 -1.31 -7.34 8.34
CA THR A 8 -0.45 -8.48 8.68
C THR A 8 0.19 -9.01 7.41
N PRO A 9 1.20 -9.88 7.54
CA PRO A 9 1.82 -10.46 6.34
C PRO A 9 0.85 -11.26 5.46
N GLU A 10 -0.24 -11.75 6.03
CA GLU A 10 -1.25 -12.50 5.26
C GLU A 10 -2.34 -11.62 4.68
N SER A 11 -2.33 -10.33 4.98
CA SER A 11 -3.35 -9.42 4.46
C SER A 11 -3.21 -9.26 2.95
N LYS A 12 -4.35 -9.17 2.27
CA LYS A 12 -4.39 -8.88 0.84
C LYS A 12 -4.89 -7.45 0.66
N PRO A 13 -3.98 -6.49 0.57
CA PRO A 13 -4.41 -5.10 0.50
C PRO A 13 -5.08 -4.77 -0.83
N VAL A 14 -6.08 -3.90 -0.75
CA VAL A 14 -6.82 -3.47 -1.93
C VAL A 14 -7.21 -2.01 -1.74
N LEU A 15 -7.23 -1.26 -2.83
CA LEU A 15 -7.68 0.13 -2.77
C LEU A 15 -9.20 0.14 -2.71
N PRO A 16 -9.78 0.82 -1.73
CA PRO A 16 -11.24 0.87 -1.63
C PRO A 16 -11.85 1.66 -2.77
N ARG A 17 -13.16 1.52 -2.93
CA ARG A 17 -13.89 2.26 -3.94
C ARG A 17 -13.67 3.76 -3.72
N GLY A 18 -13.39 4.50 -4.78
CA GLY A 18 -13.17 5.92 -4.69
C GLY A 18 -11.75 6.33 -4.37
N VAL A 19 -10.87 5.36 -4.12
CA VAL A 19 -9.46 5.62 -3.88
C VAL A 19 -8.67 5.09 -5.07
N ARG A 20 -7.79 5.93 -5.63
CA ARG A 20 -7.02 5.48 -6.77
C ARG A 20 -5.68 6.20 -6.82
N LEU A 21 -4.73 5.53 -7.42
CA LEU A 21 -3.39 6.09 -7.62
C LEU A 21 -3.37 6.81 -8.96
N THR A 22 -2.94 8.06 -8.94
CA THR A 22 -2.79 8.85 -10.16
C THR A 22 -1.38 9.39 -10.20
N GLU A 23 -1.00 9.92 -11.35
CA GLU A 23 0.29 10.58 -11.50
C GLU A 23 0.07 12.03 -11.84
N ASN A 24 0.64 12.90 -11.02
CA ASN A 24 0.55 14.34 -11.22
C ASN A 24 1.90 14.81 -11.78
N PRO A 25 1.93 15.47 -12.94
CA PRO A 25 3.21 15.89 -13.52
C PRO A 25 4.03 16.77 -12.61
N ALA A 26 3.38 17.54 -11.75
CA ALA A 26 4.08 18.46 -10.86
C ALA A 26 4.50 17.80 -9.55
N GLN A 27 3.73 16.82 -9.07
CA GLN A 27 3.94 16.25 -7.75
C GLN A 27 4.31 14.78 -7.74
N GLY A 28 4.24 14.11 -8.90
CA GLY A 28 4.50 12.69 -9.00
C GLY A 28 3.29 11.86 -8.61
N PRO A 29 3.52 10.60 -8.17
CA PRO A 29 2.41 9.72 -7.81
C PRO A 29 1.63 10.23 -6.61
N VAL A 30 0.32 10.19 -6.71
CA VAL A 30 -0.58 10.67 -5.66
C VAL A 30 -1.72 9.68 -5.51
N LEU A 31 -2.00 9.28 -4.28
CA LEU A 31 -3.16 8.47 -3.97
C LEU A 31 -4.31 9.42 -3.65
N VAL A 32 -5.39 9.32 -4.40
CA VAL A 32 -6.51 10.26 -4.30
C VAL A 32 -7.74 9.56 -3.75
N ALA A 33 -8.33 10.16 -2.74
CA ALA A 33 -9.61 9.74 -2.16
C ALA A 33 -10.55 10.95 -2.17
N PRO A 34 -11.85 10.74 -1.94
CA PRO A 34 -12.81 11.85 -2.07
C PRO A 34 -12.46 13.12 -1.30
N GLU A 35 -11.89 13.00 -0.12
CA GLU A 35 -11.56 14.17 0.67
C GLU A 35 -10.12 14.20 1.13
N ARG A 36 -9.27 13.36 0.56
CA ARG A 36 -7.90 13.22 1.01
C ARG A 36 -6.98 12.96 -0.16
N VAL A 37 -5.75 13.37 0.02
CA VAL A 37 -4.69 13.13 -0.95
C VAL A 37 -3.46 12.68 -0.17
N PHE A 38 -2.80 11.65 -0.66
CA PHE A 38 -1.59 11.14 -0.06
C PHE A 38 -0.49 11.10 -1.12
N LYS A 39 0.57 11.86 -0.90
CA LYS A 39 1.69 11.86 -1.83
C LYS A 39 2.49 10.58 -1.64
N ALA A 40 2.65 9.83 -2.72
CA ALA A 40 3.39 8.58 -2.69
C ALA A 40 4.76 8.79 -3.33
N ASP A 41 5.82 8.36 -2.66
CA ASP A 41 7.13 8.35 -3.31
C ASP A 41 7.21 7.18 -4.28
N GLY A 42 8.36 7.02 -4.95
CA GLY A 42 8.49 5.98 -5.95
C GLY A 42 8.24 4.59 -5.42
N ILE A 43 8.75 4.29 -4.23
CA ILE A 43 8.56 2.98 -3.61
C ILE A 43 7.11 2.78 -3.21
N ALA A 44 6.50 3.79 -2.59
CA ALA A 44 5.11 3.69 -2.19
C ALA A 44 4.20 3.48 -3.40
N ALA A 45 4.49 4.16 -4.51
CA ALA A 45 3.70 4.01 -5.72
C ALA A 45 3.77 2.57 -6.24
N VAL A 46 4.95 1.97 -6.23
CA VAL A 46 5.11 0.58 -6.68
C VAL A 46 4.30 -0.36 -5.79
N ILE A 47 4.36 -0.15 -4.48
CA ILE A 47 3.59 -0.97 -3.55
C ILE A 47 2.09 -0.80 -3.81
N LEU A 48 1.64 0.42 -3.98
CA LEU A 48 0.22 0.70 -4.18
C LEU A 48 -0.32 0.10 -5.48
N LYS A 49 0.53 0.00 -6.50
CA LYS A 49 0.11 -0.62 -7.76
C LYS A 49 -0.16 -2.11 -7.60
N ARG A 50 0.36 -2.72 -6.55
CA ARG A 50 0.12 -4.13 -6.27
C ARG A 50 -1.04 -4.37 -5.33
N CYS A 51 -1.71 -3.31 -4.88
CA CYS A 51 -2.82 -3.44 -3.94
C CYS A 51 -4.12 -3.72 -4.69
N ASP A 52 -4.21 -4.90 -5.27
CA ASP A 52 -5.37 -5.30 -6.07
C ASP A 52 -6.22 -6.38 -5.42
N GLY A 53 -5.92 -6.71 -4.16
CA GLY A 53 -6.67 -7.74 -3.45
C GLY A 53 -6.26 -9.16 -3.79
N GLN A 54 -5.26 -9.34 -4.65
CA GLN A 54 -4.81 -10.67 -5.07
C GLN A 54 -3.56 -11.12 -4.33
N LEU A 55 -2.66 -10.20 -4.02
CA LEU A 55 -1.38 -10.54 -3.41
C LEU A 55 -1.42 -10.28 -1.92
N THR A 56 -0.82 -11.20 -1.15
CA THR A 56 -0.60 -10.93 0.27
C THR A 56 0.60 -10.02 0.43
N VAL A 57 0.71 -9.42 1.62
CA VAL A 57 1.88 -8.60 1.95
C VAL A 57 3.16 -9.43 1.85
N ASN A 58 3.10 -10.71 2.30
CA ASN A 58 4.23 -11.63 2.17
C ASN A 58 4.67 -11.77 0.72
N GLN A 59 3.73 -11.96 -0.19
CA GLN A 59 4.04 -12.11 -1.61
C GLN A 59 4.65 -10.84 -2.17
N MET A 60 4.15 -9.69 -1.77
CA MET A 60 4.75 -8.43 -2.18
C MET A 60 6.18 -8.31 -1.67
N ALA A 61 6.41 -8.69 -0.41
CA ALA A 61 7.75 -8.61 0.16
C ALA A 61 8.72 -9.51 -0.60
N ASP A 62 8.30 -10.71 -0.96
CA ASP A 62 9.14 -11.62 -1.76
C ASP A 62 9.49 -10.99 -3.10
N GLU A 63 8.49 -10.44 -3.76
CA GLU A 63 8.67 -9.85 -5.08
C GLU A 63 9.61 -8.65 -5.04
N PHE A 64 9.39 -7.76 -4.07
CA PHE A 64 10.21 -6.55 -4.00
C PHE A 64 11.60 -6.81 -3.47
N ALA A 65 11.76 -7.76 -2.55
CA ALA A 65 13.09 -8.13 -2.07
C ALA A 65 13.94 -8.67 -3.22
N ALA A 66 13.34 -9.46 -4.09
CA ALA A 66 14.05 -9.98 -5.26
C ALA A 66 14.36 -8.86 -6.27
N ALA A 67 13.38 -7.99 -6.52
CA ALA A 67 13.53 -6.94 -7.51
C ALA A 67 14.57 -5.89 -7.10
N TYR A 68 14.62 -5.56 -5.83
CA TYR A 68 15.50 -4.49 -5.34
C TYR A 68 16.73 -5.04 -4.62
N LYS A 69 16.85 -6.35 -4.53
CA LYS A 69 18.00 -7.00 -3.87
C LYS A 69 18.21 -6.45 -2.46
N ALA A 70 17.11 -6.33 -1.73
CA ALA A 70 17.13 -5.80 -0.38
C ALA A 70 16.70 -6.88 0.61
N PRO A 71 17.06 -6.74 1.90
CA PRO A 71 16.65 -7.72 2.90
C PRO A 71 15.12 -7.80 2.98
N ARG A 72 14.60 -9.02 2.92
CA ARG A 72 13.16 -9.25 2.89
C ARG A 72 12.47 -8.70 4.13
N GLU A 73 13.09 -8.87 5.28
CA GLU A 73 12.48 -8.41 6.53
C GLU A 73 12.29 -6.91 6.55
N ARG A 74 13.24 -6.18 6.01
CA ARG A 74 13.14 -4.74 5.93
C ARG A 74 12.05 -4.32 4.96
N ILE A 75 12.00 -4.98 3.80
CA ILE A 75 10.96 -4.69 2.81
C ILE A 75 9.59 -4.97 3.40
N LEU A 76 9.43 -6.10 4.08
CA LEU A 76 8.18 -6.46 4.71
C LEU A 76 7.75 -5.41 5.73
N SER A 77 8.69 -5.00 6.57
CA SER A 77 8.42 -3.98 7.59
C SER A 77 7.98 -2.66 6.95
N ASP A 78 8.67 -2.25 5.88
CA ASP A 78 8.34 -1.01 5.19
C ASP A 78 6.96 -1.07 4.56
N ILE A 79 6.62 -2.21 3.95
CA ILE A 79 5.31 -2.39 3.33
C ILE A 79 4.22 -2.31 4.40
N VAL A 80 4.40 -3.03 5.50
CA VAL A 80 3.41 -3.04 6.57
C VAL A 80 3.22 -1.63 7.13
N ALA A 81 4.31 -0.90 7.34
CA ALA A 81 4.23 0.45 7.89
C ALA A 81 3.46 1.39 6.97
N LEU A 82 3.75 1.33 5.67
CA LEU A 82 3.05 2.16 4.70
C LEU A 82 1.56 1.83 4.66
N LEU A 83 1.26 0.54 4.53
CA LEU A 83 -0.13 0.12 4.39
C LEU A 83 -0.92 0.37 5.67
N GLN A 84 -0.29 0.22 6.83
CA GLN A 84 -0.95 0.51 8.08
C GLN A 84 -1.29 2.00 8.19
N THR A 85 -0.37 2.86 7.78
CA THR A 85 -0.63 4.30 7.75
C THR A 85 -1.84 4.63 6.90
N LEU A 86 -1.93 3.99 5.72
CA LEU A 86 -3.05 4.24 4.83
C LEU A 86 -4.34 3.63 5.36
N ALA A 87 -4.27 2.47 5.99
CA ALA A 87 -5.44 1.85 6.60
C ALA A 87 -5.99 2.74 7.72
N ASP A 88 -5.09 3.32 8.51
CA ASP A 88 -5.50 4.23 9.59
C ASP A 88 -6.19 5.48 9.03
N LYS A 89 -5.83 5.89 7.83
CA LYS A 89 -6.46 7.03 7.15
C LYS A 89 -7.68 6.61 6.34
N ARG A 90 -8.03 5.33 6.37
CA ARG A 90 -9.15 4.78 5.61
C ARG A 90 -8.98 4.92 4.11
N MET A 91 -7.74 4.88 3.66
CA MET A 91 -7.41 4.93 2.24
C MET A 91 -6.97 3.57 1.73
N LEU A 92 -7.03 2.54 2.56
CA LEU A 92 -6.68 1.18 2.18
C LEU A 92 -7.63 0.21 2.84
N ASP A 93 -7.97 -0.85 2.14
CA ASP A 93 -8.82 -1.92 2.67
C ASP A 93 -8.09 -3.24 2.55
N ILE A 94 -8.68 -4.28 3.10
CA ILE A 94 -8.12 -5.63 3.04
C ILE A 94 -9.18 -6.53 2.42
N ALA A 95 -8.78 -7.26 1.37
CA ALA A 95 -9.69 -8.19 0.72
C ALA A 95 -9.89 -9.43 1.60
N PRO A 96 -11.09 -10.01 1.59
CA PRO A 96 -11.37 -11.20 2.38
C PRO A 96 -10.60 -12.43 1.94
#